data_c9b0e09df9e5f9940f10a870d0984fcf
#
_entry.id   c9b0e09df9e5f9940f10a870d0984fcf
#
_cell.length_a   1.000
_cell.length_b   1.000
_cell.length_c   1.000
_cell.angle_alpha   90.00
_cell.angle_beta   90.00
_cell.angle_gamma   90.00
#
_symmetry.space_group_name_H-M   'P 1'
#
loop_
_entity.id
_entity.type
_entity.pdbx_description
1 polymer ?
#
loop_
_entity_poly.entity_id
_entity_poly.type
_entity_poly.pdbx_seq_one_letter_code
_entity_poly.pdbx_strand_id
1 'polypeptide(L)'
;MSSRFILIISSRVNIKSFRVKRSIFEDNNADADRLREQLKSEGTFLLNLMSSPGAGKTTTLKRTINMLKDEINIGVMEADIDSDVDAQAITDTGVRAIQIHTGGMCHLDADMTRQGINEFGTKDLDLVFLENVGNLVCPAEFDTGSTKNAMILSVPEGDDKPLKYPLMFTICDAMIINKIDVCDYFDFDMEKVREYAYKRNPNLKIFPISAKTGEGVDEWCN
;
A
#
# COMPACT_ATOMS: atom_id res chain seq x y z
N MET A 1 25.23 28.68 38.16
CA MET A 1 24.26 27.63 38.56
C MET A 1 23.09 27.44 37.56
N SER A 2 23.04 28.16 36.43
CA SER A 2 21.88 28.15 35.55
C SER A 2 21.93 27.13 34.41
N SER A 3 23.13 26.70 33.97
CA SER A 3 23.25 25.86 32.76
C SER A 3 22.97 24.36 32.96
N ARG A 4 23.05 23.85 34.18
CA ARG A 4 22.81 22.41 34.45
C ARG A 4 21.32 22.04 34.53
N PHE A 5 20.45 22.98 34.87
CA PHE A 5 19.01 22.71 34.97
C PHE A 5 18.32 22.62 33.63
N ILE A 6 18.78 23.37 32.61
CA ILE A 6 18.21 23.38 31.28
C ILE A 6 18.52 22.07 30.51
N LEU A 7 19.72 21.49 30.70
CA LEU A 7 20.11 20.25 30.02
C LEU A 7 19.35 19.01 30.55
N ILE A 8 18.97 18.99 31.83
CA ILE A 8 18.24 17.87 32.44
C ILE A 8 16.77 17.86 32.01
N ILE A 9 16.17 19.01 31.75
CA ILE A 9 14.78 19.11 31.31
C ILE A 9 14.67 18.72 29.82
N SER A 10 15.62 19.10 28.99
CA SER A 10 15.64 18.74 27.56
C SER A 10 15.79 17.22 27.34
N SER A 11 16.61 16.54 28.13
CA SER A 11 16.80 15.08 27.97
C SER A 11 15.56 14.26 28.40
N ARG A 12 14.79 14.74 29.39
CA ARG A 12 13.60 14.02 29.86
C ARG A 12 12.41 14.14 28.88
N VAL A 13 12.30 15.25 28.18
CA VAL A 13 11.22 15.45 27.17
C VAL A 13 11.46 14.57 25.96
N ASN A 14 12.69 14.45 25.49
CA ASN A 14 13.02 13.58 24.36
C ASN A 14 12.80 12.08 24.65
N ILE A 15 13.08 11.63 25.89
CA ILE A 15 12.84 10.22 26.25
C ILE A 15 11.34 9.89 26.31
N LYS A 16 10.50 10.83 26.77
CA LYS A 16 9.04 10.61 26.80
C LYS A 16 8.44 10.54 25.40
N SER A 17 8.84 11.41 24.47
CA SER A 17 8.34 11.39 23.10
C SER A 17 8.74 10.11 22.35
N PHE A 18 9.93 9.57 22.59
CA PHE A 18 10.39 8.32 21.99
C PHE A 18 9.59 7.10 22.51
N ARG A 19 9.26 7.05 23.81
CA ARG A 19 8.43 5.97 24.37
C ARG A 19 7.01 5.95 23.82
N VAL A 20 6.41 7.13 23.62
CA VAL A 20 5.07 7.23 23.03
C VAL A 20 5.08 6.70 21.60
N LYS A 21 6.06 7.06 20.76
CA LYS A 21 6.17 6.58 19.39
C LYS A 21 6.32 5.05 19.35
N ARG A 22 7.13 4.46 20.20
CA ARG A 22 7.32 3.00 20.29
C ARG A 22 6.04 2.27 20.71
N SER A 23 5.33 2.79 21.71
CA SER A 23 4.05 2.26 22.16
C SER A 23 3.01 2.21 21.02
N ILE A 24 2.91 3.29 20.23
CA ILE A 24 1.97 3.36 19.10
C ILE A 24 2.26 2.25 18.07
N PHE A 25 3.53 2.02 17.72
CA PHE A 25 3.87 0.95 16.76
C PHE A 25 3.66 -0.46 17.33
N GLU A 26 3.96 -0.69 18.61
CA GLU A 26 3.73 -1.99 19.26
C GLU A 26 2.24 -2.31 19.32
N ASP A 27 1.39 -1.36 19.66
CA ASP A 27 -0.06 -1.51 19.67
C ASP A 27 -0.61 -1.76 18.25
N ASN A 28 -0.13 -1.00 17.26
CA ASN A 28 -0.52 -1.19 15.87
C ASN A 28 -0.18 -2.60 15.34
N ASN A 29 1.01 -3.12 15.64
CA ASN A 29 1.41 -4.46 15.19
C ASN A 29 0.53 -5.55 15.80
N ALA A 30 0.16 -5.43 17.09
CA ALA A 30 -0.75 -6.36 17.73
C ALA A 30 -2.16 -6.30 17.12
N ASP A 31 -2.64 -5.11 16.75
CA ASP A 31 -3.91 -4.94 16.04
C ASP A 31 -3.85 -5.52 14.62
N ALA A 32 -2.75 -5.32 13.91
CA ALA A 32 -2.51 -5.88 12.60
C ALA A 32 -2.54 -7.41 12.59
N ASP A 33 -1.90 -8.05 13.58
CA ASP A 33 -1.90 -9.50 13.71
C ASP A 33 -3.31 -10.05 14.00
N ARG A 34 -4.08 -9.40 14.89
CA ARG A 34 -5.48 -9.77 15.14
C ARG A 34 -6.36 -9.66 13.90
N LEU A 35 -6.19 -8.60 13.11
CA LEU A 35 -6.93 -8.43 11.86
C LEU A 35 -6.58 -9.51 10.84
N ARG A 36 -5.30 -9.86 10.70
CA ARG A 36 -4.86 -10.96 9.82
C ARG A 36 -5.48 -12.30 10.20
N GLU A 37 -5.53 -12.61 11.51
CA GLU A 37 -6.17 -13.83 12.03
C GLU A 37 -7.67 -13.84 11.72
N GLN A 38 -8.36 -12.71 11.92
CA GLN A 38 -9.77 -12.56 11.59
C GLN A 38 -10.02 -12.83 10.11
N LEU A 39 -9.36 -12.12 9.21
CA LEU A 39 -9.52 -12.25 7.76
C LEU A 39 -9.20 -13.66 7.28
N LYS A 40 -8.15 -14.28 7.82
CA LYS A 40 -7.83 -15.68 7.54
C LYS A 40 -8.96 -16.64 7.96
N SER A 41 -9.58 -16.40 9.09
CA SER A 41 -10.71 -17.22 9.56
C SER A 41 -11.98 -17.04 8.72
N GLU A 42 -12.13 -15.87 8.11
CA GLU A 42 -13.22 -15.51 7.18
C GLU A 42 -12.97 -16.00 5.76
N GLY A 43 -11.74 -16.41 5.43
CA GLY A 43 -11.33 -16.83 4.09
C GLY A 43 -11.07 -15.66 3.14
N THR A 44 -10.95 -14.45 3.65
CA THR A 44 -10.74 -13.23 2.86
C THR A 44 -9.26 -12.88 2.75
N PHE A 45 -8.78 -12.67 1.53
CA PHE A 45 -7.42 -12.17 1.28
C PHE A 45 -7.43 -10.64 1.18
N LEU A 46 -6.66 -9.96 2.02
CA LEU A 46 -6.50 -8.51 2.00
C LEU A 46 -5.16 -8.15 1.36
N LEU A 47 -5.19 -7.44 0.24
CA LEU A 47 -4.01 -6.93 -0.45
C LEU A 47 -3.89 -5.42 -0.27
N ASN A 48 -2.87 -4.98 0.47
CA ASN A 48 -2.55 -3.57 0.60
C ASN A 48 -1.78 -3.09 -0.65
N LEU A 49 -2.32 -2.13 -1.36
CA LEU A 49 -1.76 -1.58 -2.59
C LEU A 49 -1.25 -0.15 -2.37
N MET A 50 0.05 0.02 -2.46
CA MET A 50 0.75 1.27 -2.18
C MET A 50 1.40 1.83 -3.44
N SER A 51 1.55 3.14 -3.52
CA SER A 51 2.30 3.82 -4.60
C SER A 51 2.53 5.28 -4.28
N SER A 52 3.32 5.96 -5.09
CA SER A 52 3.28 7.42 -5.20
C SER A 52 2.00 7.89 -5.91
N PRO A 53 1.61 9.16 -5.74
CA PRO A 53 0.55 9.77 -6.54
C PRO A 53 0.85 9.68 -8.04
N GLY A 54 -0.16 9.37 -8.85
CA GLY A 54 -0.02 9.32 -10.31
C GLY A 54 0.69 8.07 -10.86
N ALA A 55 1.08 7.10 -10.04
CA ALA A 55 1.66 5.83 -10.51
C ALA A 55 0.67 4.95 -11.28
N GLY A 56 -0.64 5.21 -11.15
CA GLY A 56 -1.71 4.52 -11.85
C GLY A 56 -2.40 3.43 -11.03
N LYS A 57 -2.53 3.61 -9.70
CA LYS A 57 -3.23 2.67 -8.81
C LYS A 57 -4.62 2.33 -9.31
N THR A 58 -5.49 3.32 -9.42
CA THR A 58 -6.89 3.17 -9.84
C THR A 58 -7.02 2.50 -11.20
N THR A 59 -6.15 2.87 -12.18
CA THR A 59 -6.15 2.22 -13.50
C THR A 59 -5.75 0.75 -13.42
N THR A 60 -4.73 0.43 -12.61
CA THR A 60 -4.27 -0.95 -12.38
C THR A 60 -5.36 -1.76 -11.68
N LEU A 61 -5.99 -1.22 -10.62
CA LEU A 61 -7.10 -1.86 -9.93
C LEU A 61 -8.26 -2.16 -10.87
N LYS A 62 -8.72 -1.17 -11.65
CA LYS A 62 -9.81 -1.37 -12.62
C LYS A 62 -9.50 -2.48 -13.62
N ARG A 63 -8.27 -2.54 -14.12
CA ARG A 63 -7.86 -3.58 -15.04
C ARG A 63 -7.86 -4.95 -14.37
N THR A 64 -7.26 -5.06 -13.18
CA THR A 64 -7.22 -6.29 -12.38
C THR A 64 -8.62 -6.78 -12.03
N ILE A 65 -9.49 -5.89 -11.54
CA ILE A 65 -10.89 -6.21 -11.22
C ILE A 65 -11.62 -6.77 -12.44
N ASN A 66 -11.52 -6.11 -13.60
CA ASN A 66 -12.20 -6.55 -14.80
C ASN A 66 -11.73 -7.91 -15.32
N MET A 67 -10.53 -8.35 -14.95
CA MET A 67 -10.03 -9.69 -15.29
C MET A 67 -10.51 -10.75 -14.30
N LEU A 68 -10.68 -10.42 -13.02
CA LEU A 68 -10.91 -11.40 -11.96
C LEU A 68 -12.35 -11.47 -11.44
N LYS A 69 -13.17 -10.42 -11.64
CA LYS A 69 -14.50 -10.28 -11.01
C LYS A 69 -15.53 -11.35 -11.39
N ASP A 70 -15.34 -12.03 -12.51
CA ASP A 70 -16.21 -13.11 -12.95
C ASP A 70 -15.82 -14.47 -12.34
N GLU A 71 -14.65 -14.55 -11.69
CA GLU A 71 -14.10 -15.76 -11.09
C GLU A 71 -14.12 -15.74 -9.57
N ILE A 72 -13.90 -14.56 -8.96
CA ILE A 72 -13.82 -14.37 -7.50
C ILE A 72 -14.58 -13.11 -7.07
N ASN A 73 -15.07 -13.12 -5.81
CA ASN A 73 -15.78 -12.00 -5.21
C ASN A 73 -14.77 -10.96 -4.72
N ILE A 74 -14.78 -9.79 -5.35
CA ILE A 74 -13.82 -8.71 -5.06
C ILE A 74 -14.51 -7.53 -4.39
N GLY A 75 -13.83 -6.93 -3.42
CA GLY A 75 -14.18 -5.64 -2.84
C GLY A 75 -12.98 -4.69 -2.83
N VAL A 76 -13.24 -3.39 -2.76
CA VAL A 76 -12.19 -2.36 -2.69
C VAL A 76 -12.47 -1.42 -1.54
N MET A 77 -11.47 -1.22 -0.71
CA MET A 77 -11.43 -0.16 0.30
C MET A 77 -10.40 0.86 -0.16
N GLU A 78 -10.84 2.07 -0.42
CA GLU A 78 -9.99 3.15 -0.91
C GLU A 78 -9.73 4.17 0.18
N ALA A 79 -8.45 4.50 0.39
CA ALA A 79 -8.05 5.56 1.31
C ALA A 79 -7.62 6.79 0.55
N ASP A 80 -8.37 7.86 0.71
CA ASP A 80 -7.96 9.18 0.23
C ASP A 80 -8.11 10.24 1.33
N ILE A 81 -7.43 11.36 1.13
CA ILE A 81 -7.47 12.49 2.05
C ILE A 81 -8.81 13.23 1.92
N ASP A 82 -9.32 13.45 0.68
CA ASP A 82 -10.50 14.30 0.46
C ASP A 82 -11.29 14.05 -0.87
N SER A 83 -11.05 12.95 -1.62
CA SER A 83 -11.66 12.77 -2.96
C SER A 83 -12.47 11.48 -3.09
N ASP A 84 -13.69 11.58 -3.65
CA ASP A 84 -14.56 10.43 -3.94
C ASP A 84 -14.44 9.94 -5.41
N VAL A 85 -13.58 10.56 -6.21
CA VAL A 85 -13.50 10.32 -7.66
C VAL A 85 -13.03 8.91 -7.99
N ASP A 86 -12.05 8.41 -7.25
CA ASP A 86 -11.47 7.10 -7.49
C ASP A 86 -12.40 5.98 -7.01
N ALA A 87 -13.10 6.15 -5.86
CA ALA A 87 -14.11 5.21 -5.40
C ALA A 87 -15.28 5.07 -6.39
N GLN A 88 -15.73 6.16 -7.00
CA GLN A 88 -16.76 6.11 -8.06
C GLN A 88 -16.25 5.33 -9.28
N ALA A 89 -15.00 5.57 -9.68
CA ALA A 89 -14.39 4.87 -10.82
C ALA A 89 -14.26 3.36 -10.59
N ILE A 90 -14.07 2.92 -9.35
CA ILE A 90 -14.07 1.51 -8.97
C ILE A 90 -15.49 0.94 -8.96
N THR A 91 -16.46 1.67 -8.38
CA THR A 91 -17.87 1.24 -8.35
C THR A 91 -18.42 1.02 -9.76
N ASP A 92 -18.00 1.80 -10.74
CA ASP A 92 -18.37 1.63 -12.15
C ASP A 92 -17.91 0.28 -12.76
N THR A 93 -16.98 -0.43 -12.12
CA THR A 93 -16.60 -1.81 -12.53
C THR A 93 -17.62 -2.87 -12.11
N GLY A 94 -18.57 -2.51 -11.26
CA GLY A 94 -19.62 -3.39 -10.72
C GLY A 94 -19.22 -4.12 -9.43
N VAL A 95 -18.03 -3.88 -8.87
CA VAL A 95 -17.65 -4.42 -7.56
C VAL A 95 -17.99 -3.44 -6.43
N ARG A 96 -18.15 -3.97 -5.24
CA ARG A 96 -18.41 -3.17 -4.05
C ARG A 96 -17.17 -2.38 -3.64
N ALA A 97 -17.35 -1.09 -3.38
CA ALA A 97 -16.28 -0.22 -2.90
C ALA A 97 -16.72 0.61 -1.70
N ILE A 98 -15.78 0.97 -0.84
CA ILE A 98 -15.97 1.91 0.27
C ILE A 98 -14.80 2.89 0.31
N GLN A 99 -15.11 4.15 0.62
CA GLN A 99 -14.12 5.20 0.87
C GLN A 99 -13.76 5.25 2.34
N ILE A 100 -12.47 5.29 2.66
CA ILE A 100 -11.95 5.54 4.00
C ILE A 100 -11.36 6.93 4.05
N HIS A 101 -12.01 7.84 4.76
CA HIS A 101 -11.47 9.18 5.01
C HIS A 101 -10.42 9.11 6.12
N THR A 102 -9.17 9.42 5.79
CA THR A 102 -8.06 9.30 6.74
C THR A 102 -7.97 10.47 7.74
N GLY A 103 -8.82 11.49 7.60
CA GLY A 103 -8.79 12.67 8.46
C GLY A 103 -7.50 13.49 8.34
N GLY A 104 -6.88 13.49 7.16
CA GLY A 104 -5.63 14.18 6.87
C GLY A 104 -4.36 13.35 7.14
N MET A 105 -4.50 12.09 7.53
CA MET A 105 -3.36 11.17 7.66
C MET A 105 -2.87 10.72 6.28
N CYS A 106 -1.56 10.62 6.12
CA CYS A 106 -0.92 10.21 4.86
C CYS A 106 -0.69 8.70 4.74
N HIS A 107 -1.36 7.89 5.55
CA HIS A 107 -1.30 6.43 5.59
C HIS A 107 -2.53 5.86 6.27
N LEU A 108 -2.73 4.55 6.12
CA LEU A 108 -3.61 3.74 6.96
C LEU A 108 -2.77 2.94 7.96
N ASP A 109 -3.31 2.74 9.15
CA ASP A 109 -2.83 1.80 10.15
C ASP A 109 -3.80 0.61 10.31
N ALA A 110 -3.49 -0.32 11.23
CA ALA A 110 -4.30 -1.50 11.46
C ALA A 110 -5.70 -1.17 12.02
N ASP A 111 -5.82 -0.16 12.89
CA ASP A 111 -7.10 0.23 13.48
C ASP A 111 -8.03 0.86 12.45
N MET A 112 -7.51 1.76 11.61
CA MET A 112 -8.25 2.36 10.49
C MET A 112 -8.70 1.29 9.50
N THR A 113 -7.82 0.35 9.16
CA THR A 113 -8.14 -0.78 8.28
C THR A 113 -9.22 -1.66 8.89
N ARG A 114 -9.13 -2.00 10.17
CA ARG A 114 -10.12 -2.80 10.90
C ARG A 114 -11.48 -2.11 10.93
N GLN A 115 -11.53 -0.79 11.16
CA GLN A 115 -12.78 -0.03 11.11
C GLN A 115 -13.40 -0.11 9.71
N GLY A 116 -12.59 0.06 8.65
CA GLY A 116 -13.03 -0.12 7.26
C GLY A 116 -13.57 -1.51 6.98
N ILE A 117 -12.88 -2.56 7.39
CA ILE A 117 -13.31 -3.98 7.25
C ILE A 117 -14.65 -4.22 7.96
N ASN A 118 -14.83 -3.71 9.17
CA ASN A 118 -16.06 -3.89 9.93
C ASN A 118 -17.27 -3.19 9.28
N GLU A 119 -17.06 -1.98 8.76
CA GLU A 119 -18.13 -1.24 8.06
C GLU A 119 -18.45 -1.85 6.69
N PHE A 120 -17.43 -2.29 5.97
CA PHE A 120 -17.54 -2.86 4.63
C PHE A 120 -18.21 -4.25 4.63
N GLY A 121 -17.85 -5.09 5.62
CA GLY A 121 -18.24 -6.50 5.69
C GLY A 121 -17.57 -7.34 4.61
N THR A 122 -16.77 -8.32 5.00
CA THR A 122 -15.88 -9.06 4.08
C THR A 122 -16.21 -10.54 3.91
N LYS A 123 -17.17 -11.08 4.69
CA LYS A 123 -17.46 -12.52 4.77
C LYS A 123 -17.86 -13.18 3.44
N ASP A 124 -18.32 -12.42 2.49
CA ASP A 124 -18.71 -12.84 1.14
C ASP A 124 -17.67 -12.48 0.08
N LEU A 125 -16.50 -12.03 0.49
CA LEU A 125 -15.42 -11.61 -0.39
C LEU A 125 -14.22 -12.54 -0.30
N ASP A 126 -13.71 -12.95 -1.46
CA ASP A 126 -12.48 -13.73 -1.58
C ASP A 126 -11.24 -12.82 -1.51
N LEU A 127 -11.34 -11.64 -2.14
CA LEU A 127 -10.25 -10.67 -2.24
C LEU A 127 -10.74 -9.26 -1.92
N VAL A 128 -10.03 -8.58 -1.04
CA VAL A 128 -10.20 -7.14 -0.79
C VAL A 128 -8.91 -6.41 -1.14
N PHE A 129 -9.01 -5.44 -2.01
CA PHE A 129 -7.95 -4.47 -2.23
C PHE A 129 -8.09 -3.33 -1.22
N LEU A 130 -7.02 -3.05 -0.50
CA LEU A 130 -6.85 -1.84 0.29
C LEU A 130 -5.99 -0.86 -0.50
N GLU A 131 -6.60 0.07 -1.20
CA GLU A 131 -5.87 1.15 -1.87
C GLU A 131 -5.41 2.16 -0.85
N ASN A 132 -4.12 2.17 -0.54
CA ASN A 132 -3.53 3.07 0.46
C ASN A 132 -3.30 4.47 -0.12
N VAL A 133 -3.17 5.46 0.75
CA VAL A 133 -2.87 6.84 0.37
C VAL A 133 -1.61 6.90 -0.50
N GLY A 134 -1.62 7.75 -1.53
CA GLY A 134 -0.49 7.93 -2.45
C GLY A 134 0.74 8.52 -1.76
N ASN A 135 1.61 7.64 -1.22
CA ASN A 135 2.82 7.99 -0.49
C ASN A 135 3.76 6.78 -0.43
N LEU A 136 5.09 6.99 -0.55
CA LEU A 136 6.09 5.92 -0.47
C LEU A 136 6.81 5.84 0.89
N VAL A 137 6.51 6.72 1.83
CA VAL A 137 7.17 6.79 3.15
C VAL A 137 6.24 6.28 4.24
N CYS A 138 5.19 7.04 4.57
CA CYS A 138 4.33 6.74 5.70
C CYS A 138 3.64 5.37 5.61
N PRO A 139 3.05 4.95 4.45
CA PRO A 139 2.43 3.62 4.35
C PRO A 139 3.39 2.45 4.55
N ALA A 140 4.69 2.66 4.37
CA ALA A 140 5.69 1.63 4.63
C ALA A 140 6.02 1.46 6.13
N GLU A 141 5.72 2.45 6.96
CA GLU A 141 6.02 2.43 8.39
C GLU A 141 4.92 1.75 9.24
N PHE A 142 3.70 1.66 8.71
CA PHE A 142 2.54 1.16 9.45
C PHE A 142 1.98 -0.13 8.84
N ASP A 143 1.95 -1.17 9.65
CA ASP A 143 1.29 -2.42 9.27
C ASP A 143 -0.23 -2.23 9.27
N THR A 144 -0.88 -2.51 8.16
CA THR A 144 -2.33 -2.39 7.98
C THR A 144 -3.10 -3.65 8.37
N GLY A 145 -2.42 -4.74 8.74
CA GLY A 145 -3.03 -6.05 8.95
C GLY A 145 -3.38 -6.79 7.65
N SER A 146 -2.85 -6.33 6.51
CA SER A 146 -3.03 -6.99 5.22
C SER A 146 -2.36 -8.37 5.18
N THR A 147 -2.90 -9.28 4.34
CA THR A 147 -2.31 -10.58 4.06
C THR A 147 -1.01 -10.45 3.30
N LYS A 148 -0.98 -9.53 2.32
CA LYS A 148 0.17 -9.21 1.48
C LYS A 148 0.23 -7.73 1.17
N ASN A 149 1.44 -7.24 0.86
CA ASN A 149 1.72 -5.89 0.44
C ASN A 149 2.20 -5.88 -1.01
N ALA A 150 1.57 -5.06 -1.85
CA ALA A 150 2.04 -4.76 -3.18
C ALA A 150 2.28 -3.26 -3.35
N MET A 151 3.24 -2.90 -4.17
CA MET A 151 3.46 -1.51 -4.54
C MET A 151 3.46 -1.33 -6.05
N ILE A 152 3.09 -0.14 -6.51
CA ILE A 152 3.18 0.27 -7.90
C ILE A 152 4.25 1.35 -8.03
N LEU A 153 5.22 1.08 -8.89
CA LEU A 153 6.18 2.05 -9.42
C LEU A 153 5.86 2.27 -10.88
N SER A 154 5.79 3.50 -11.36
CA SER A 154 5.61 3.76 -12.80
C SER A 154 6.91 4.20 -13.46
N VAL A 155 7.07 3.86 -14.73
CA VAL A 155 8.25 4.22 -15.55
C VAL A 155 8.63 5.71 -15.44
N PRO A 156 7.68 6.68 -15.54
CA PRO A 156 8.03 8.11 -15.42
C PRO A 156 8.62 8.54 -14.06
N GLU A 157 8.50 7.70 -13.03
CA GLU A 157 9.05 8.03 -11.70
C GLU A 157 10.55 7.78 -11.58
N GLY A 158 11.14 7.02 -12.49
CA GLY A 158 12.56 6.68 -12.53
C GLY A 158 12.91 5.38 -11.79
N ASP A 159 14.03 4.79 -12.19
CA ASP A 159 14.52 3.48 -11.74
C ASP A 159 15.25 3.51 -10.38
N ASP A 160 15.50 4.71 -9.84
CA ASP A 160 16.23 4.91 -8.58
C ASP A 160 15.36 4.89 -7.31
N LYS A 161 14.05 4.67 -7.44
CA LYS A 161 13.12 4.65 -6.30
C LYS A 161 13.48 3.62 -5.22
N PRO A 162 13.99 2.41 -5.52
CA PRO A 162 14.41 1.48 -4.47
C PRO A 162 15.58 1.98 -3.62
N LEU A 163 16.37 2.91 -4.15
CA LEU A 163 17.46 3.56 -3.42
C LEU A 163 16.94 4.68 -2.50
N LYS A 164 15.92 5.42 -2.97
CA LYS A 164 15.34 6.56 -2.24
C LYS A 164 14.35 6.17 -1.14
N TYR A 165 13.61 5.06 -1.37
CA TYR A 165 12.54 4.59 -0.47
C TYR A 165 12.75 3.12 -0.05
N PRO A 166 13.90 2.77 0.54
CA PRO A 166 14.28 1.38 0.75
C PRO A 166 13.29 0.57 1.60
N LEU A 167 12.62 1.19 2.57
CA LEU A 167 11.66 0.50 3.43
C LEU A 167 10.48 -0.02 2.64
N MET A 168 9.90 0.78 1.73
CA MET A 168 8.78 0.38 0.87
C MET A 168 9.09 -0.91 0.11
N PHE A 169 10.28 -0.99 -0.51
CA PHE A 169 10.70 -2.18 -1.26
C PHE A 169 11.04 -3.38 -0.37
N THR A 170 11.39 -3.14 0.89
CA THR A 170 11.69 -4.21 1.86
C THR A 170 10.42 -4.91 2.35
N ILE A 171 9.33 -4.18 2.58
CA ILE A 171 8.10 -4.70 3.17
C ILE A 171 7.12 -5.30 2.15
N CYS A 172 7.30 -5.01 0.85
CA CYS A 172 6.39 -5.49 -0.19
C CYS A 172 6.70 -6.92 -0.60
N ASP A 173 5.64 -7.69 -0.85
CA ASP A 173 5.72 -9.04 -1.44
C ASP A 173 5.79 -8.96 -2.98
N ALA A 174 5.15 -7.92 -3.54
CA ALA A 174 5.09 -7.69 -4.99
C ALA A 174 5.35 -6.22 -5.35
N MET A 175 5.98 -6.02 -6.51
CA MET A 175 6.17 -4.72 -7.15
C MET A 175 5.62 -4.78 -8.58
N ILE A 176 4.69 -3.92 -8.88
CA ILE A 176 4.20 -3.67 -10.23
C ILE A 176 5.02 -2.52 -10.82
N ILE A 177 5.66 -2.73 -11.97
CA ILE A 177 6.26 -1.65 -12.76
C ILE A 177 5.26 -1.29 -13.85
N ASN A 178 4.50 -0.21 -13.60
CA ASN A 178 3.43 0.22 -14.50
C ASN A 178 3.92 1.21 -15.55
N LYS A 179 3.10 1.36 -16.60
CA LYS A 179 3.33 2.26 -17.76
C LYS A 179 4.54 1.84 -18.60
N ILE A 180 4.76 0.53 -18.78
CA ILE A 180 5.85 0.06 -19.64
C ILE A 180 5.66 0.47 -21.11
N ASP A 181 4.43 0.80 -21.52
CA ASP A 181 4.09 1.32 -22.85
C ASP A 181 4.74 2.67 -23.18
N VAL A 182 5.36 3.33 -22.20
CA VAL A 182 6.07 4.60 -22.40
C VAL A 182 7.57 4.50 -22.11
N CYS A 183 8.14 3.30 -21.94
CA CYS A 183 9.56 3.11 -21.62
C CYS A 183 10.49 3.84 -22.61
N ASP A 184 10.18 3.82 -23.90
CA ASP A 184 11.00 4.45 -24.95
C ASP A 184 11.09 5.98 -24.84
N TYR A 185 10.24 6.61 -24.02
CA TYR A 185 10.20 8.06 -23.83
C TYR A 185 10.89 8.52 -22.54
N PHE A 186 11.36 7.58 -21.72
CA PHE A 186 11.96 7.87 -20.42
C PHE A 186 13.31 7.17 -20.28
N ASP A 187 14.22 7.79 -19.55
CA ASP A 187 15.48 7.17 -19.13
C ASP A 187 15.19 6.23 -17.94
N PHE A 188 14.66 5.04 -18.24
CA PHE A 188 14.28 4.04 -17.27
C PHE A 188 14.94 2.70 -17.63
N ASP A 189 15.80 2.23 -16.74
CA ASP A 189 16.51 0.96 -16.91
C ASP A 189 15.84 -0.15 -16.08
N MET A 190 15.17 -1.06 -16.76
CA MET A 190 14.43 -2.16 -16.16
C MET A 190 15.34 -3.10 -15.33
N GLU A 191 16.57 -3.32 -15.79
CA GLU A 191 17.52 -4.20 -15.10
C GLU A 191 18.06 -3.53 -13.82
N LYS A 192 18.35 -2.23 -13.87
CA LYS A 192 18.77 -1.49 -12.67
C LYS A 192 17.70 -1.46 -11.60
N VAL A 193 16.45 -1.17 -11.95
CA VAL A 193 15.37 -1.14 -10.96
C VAL A 193 15.18 -2.51 -10.30
N ARG A 194 15.29 -3.61 -11.08
CA ARG A 194 15.25 -4.98 -10.56
C ARG A 194 16.42 -5.25 -9.61
N GLU A 195 17.64 -4.92 -10.02
CA GLU A 195 18.82 -5.07 -9.18
C GLU A 195 18.70 -4.32 -7.85
N TYR A 196 18.26 -3.05 -7.89
CA TYR A 196 18.09 -2.24 -6.68
C TYR A 196 16.97 -2.77 -5.78
N ALA A 197 15.85 -3.21 -6.34
CA ALA A 197 14.75 -3.80 -5.60
C ALA A 197 15.15 -5.12 -4.95
N TYR A 198 15.82 -6.03 -5.66
CA TYR A 198 16.29 -7.32 -5.12
C TYR A 198 17.36 -7.16 -4.03
N LYS A 199 18.16 -6.09 -4.05
CA LYS A 199 19.06 -5.76 -2.92
C LYS A 199 18.29 -5.41 -1.65
N ARG A 200 17.03 -4.95 -1.73
CA ARG A 200 16.17 -4.65 -0.60
C ARG A 200 15.36 -5.87 -0.16
N ASN A 201 14.81 -6.59 -1.12
CA ASN A 201 14.02 -7.80 -0.88
C ASN A 201 14.30 -8.83 -1.98
N PRO A 202 15.15 -9.84 -1.72
CA PRO A 202 15.45 -10.89 -2.70
C PRO A 202 14.25 -11.75 -3.12
N ASN A 203 13.16 -11.74 -2.32
CA ASN A 203 11.95 -12.52 -2.58
C ASN A 203 10.84 -11.69 -3.27
N LEU A 204 11.10 -10.43 -3.59
CA LEU A 204 10.13 -9.54 -4.22
C LEU A 204 9.73 -10.07 -5.59
N LYS A 205 8.43 -10.25 -5.82
CA LYS A 205 7.90 -10.57 -7.15
C LYS A 205 7.74 -9.29 -7.96
N ILE A 206 8.21 -9.25 -9.20
CA ILE A 206 8.20 -8.04 -10.04
C ILE A 206 7.39 -8.29 -11.30
N PHE A 207 6.38 -7.46 -11.52
CA PHE A 207 5.42 -7.54 -12.62
C PHE A 207 5.48 -6.27 -13.47
N PRO A 208 6.19 -6.26 -14.62
CA PRO A 208 6.13 -5.16 -15.58
C PRO A 208 4.78 -5.19 -16.32
N ILE A 209 4.02 -4.09 -16.25
CA ILE A 209 2.71 -4.01 -16.89
C ILE A 209 2.48 -2.66 -17.57
N SER A 210 1.54 -2.65 -18.50
CA SER A 210 0.82 -1.45 -18.87
C SER A 210 -0.66 -1.59 -18.51
N ALA A 211 -1.10 -0.94 -17.46
CA ALA A 211 -2.52 -0.92 -17.09
C ALA A 211 -3.40 -0.30 -18.19
N LYS A 212 -2.81 0.55 -19.04
CA LYS A 212 -3.48 1.19 -20.17
C LYS A 212 -3.72 0.20 -21.32
N THR A 213 -2.71 -0.54 -21.75
CA THR A 213 -2.80 -1.47 -22.90
C THR A 213 -3.27 -2.87 -22.50
N GLY A 214 -3.02 -3.28 -21.24
CA GLY A 214 -3.27 -4.62 -20.73
C GLY A 214 -2.04 -5.53 -20.77
N GLU A 215 -0.92 -5.08 -21.33
CA GLU A 215 0.31 -5.86 -21.41
C GLU A 215 0.81 -6.24 -20.02
N GLY A 216 1.17 -7.51 -19.81
CA GLY A 216 1.72 -8.07 -18.57
C GLY A 216 0.72 -8.21 -17.42
N VAL A 217 -0.55 -7.79 -17.58
CA VAL A 217 -1.55 -7.84 -16.50
C VAL A 217 -1.98 -9.27 -16.19
N ASP A 218 -1.92 -10.17 -17.16
CA ASP A 218 -2.23 -11.61 -16.97
C ASP A 218 -1.27 -12.24 -15.94
N GLU A 219 0.02 -11.93 -16.03
CA GLU A 219 1.02 -12.45 -15.09
C GLU A 219 0.82 -11.90 -13.67
N TRP A 220 0.33 -10.68 -13.57
CA TRP A 220 -0.02 -10.07 -12.29
C TRP A 220 -1.27 -10.72 -11.66
N CYS A 221 -2.27 -11.08 -12.46
CA CYS A 221 -3.54 -11.65 -11.99
C CYS A 221 -3.44 -13.15 -11.64
N ASN A 222 -2.45 -13.88 -12.15
CA ASN A 222 -2.17 -15.30 -11.87
C ASN A 222 -1.31 -15.48 -10.61
#